data_bd9b9d010eb99a680cf6163c27ac7301
#
_entry.id   bd9b9d010eb99a680cf6163c27ac7301
#
_cell.length_a   1.000
_cell.length_b   1.000
_cell.length_c   1.000
_cell.angle_alpha   90.00
_cell.angle_beta   90.00
_cell.angle_gamma   90.00
#
_symmetry.space_group_name_H-M   'P 1'
#
loop_
_entity.id
_entity.type
_entity.pdbx_description
1 polymer ?
#
loop_
_entity_poly.entity_id
_entity_poly.type
_entity_poly.pdbx_seq_one_letter_code
_entity_poly.pdbx_strand_id
1 'polypeptide(L)'
;GIKYDSEDALQTIDQIMQIFRDTAYETSAQLAVEKGQYPNFDWKGYSKSKFVKNLPKSLQEKIKKDGIRNCTLTTVAPTGSGAIVARVTSGVEPIFATSYKRRVKENDGYGKSFREYKVYHPIIETLFGTDENLPEHVVTAHNIDPYFRVKMQGSIQKYIDSSISSTVNLAENITVETIADIYLS
;
A
#
# COMPACT_ATOMS: atom_id res chain seq x y z
N GLY A 1 -1.24 -17.26 7.08
CA GLY A 1 -1.38 -15.90 7.51
C GLY A 1 -0.09 -15.34 8.07
N ILE A 2 0.29 -14.18 7.57
CA ILE A 2 1.40 -13.39 8.12
C ILE A 2 0.79 -12.21 8.85
N LYS A 3 1.19 -12.01 10.11
CA LYS A 3 0.74 -10.88 10.91
C LYS A 3 1.32 -9.58 10.33
N TYR A 4 0.48 -8.56 10.08
CA TYR A 4 0.91 -7.32 9.44
C TYR A 4 2.07 -6.62 10.19
N ASP A 5 2.00 -6.58 11.52
CA ASP A 5 2.97 -5.95 12.40
C ASP A 5 4.05 -6.94 12.89
N SER A 6 4.63 -7.70 11.96
CA SER A 6 5.70 -8.68 12.24
C SER A 6 6.93 -8.46 11.35
N GLU A 7 8.08 -8.93 11.81
CA GLU A 7 9.31 -8.92 10.98
C GLU A 7 9.16 -9.80 9.73
N ASP A 8 8.40 -10.91 9.81
CA ASP A 8 8.09 -11.76 8.66
C ASP A 8 7.31 -10.99 7.59
N ALA A 9 6.39 -10.10 7.99
CA ALA A 9 5.68 -9.24 7.06
C ALA A 9 6.62 -8.25 6.36
N LEU A 10 7.56 -7.65 7.08
CA LEU A 10 8.57 -6.76 6.51
C LEU A 10 9.47 -7.48 5.50
N GLN A 11 9.93 -8.68 5.83
CA GLN A 11 10.75 -9.50 4.91
C GLN A 11 9.97 -9.92 3.68
N THR A 12 8.72 -10.33 3.86
CA THR A 12 7.86 -10.75 2.75
C THR A 12 7.56 -9.59 1.80
N ILE A 13 7.22 -8.42 2.35
CA ILE A 13 6.93 -7.25 1.51
C ILE A 13 8.18 -6.74 0.80
N ASP A 14 9.34 -6.81 1.45
CA ASP A 14 10.62 -6.43 0.85
C ASP A 14 10.91 -7.27 -0.41
N GLN A 15 10.72 -8.58 -0.34
CA GLN A 15 10.88 -9.49 -1.49
C GLN A 15 9.87 -9.20 -2.60
N ILE A 16 8.59 -9.03 -2.26
CA ILE A 16 7.53 -8.74 -3.23
C ILE A 16 7.80 -7.42 -3.94
N MET A 17 8.12 -6.38 -3.20
CA MET A 17 8.32 -5.04 -3.74
C MET A 17 9.62 -4.92 -4.55
N GLN A 18 10.64 -5.67 -4.21
CA GLN A 18 11.86 -5.76 -5.01
C GLN A 18 11.55 -6.34 -6.40
N ILE A 19 10.85 -7.47 -6.47
CA ILE A 19 10.45 -8.10 -7.73
C ILE A 19 9.57 -7.15 -8.53
N PHE A 20 8.60 -6.53 -7.88
CA PHE A 20 7.69 -5.56 -8.50
C PHE A 20 8.45 -4.40 -9.16
N ARG A 21 9.35 -3.74 -8.41
CA ARG A 21 10.18 -2.64 -8.90
C ARG A 21 11.05 -3.07 -10.07
N ASP A 22 11.80 -4.14 -9.89
CA ASP A 22 12.80 -4.56 -10.88
C ASP A 22 12.11 -4.97 -12.19
N THR A 23 11.00 -5.71 -12.13
CA THR A 23 10.20 -6.09 -13.29
C THR A 23 9.60 -4.87 -14.00
N ALA A 24 9.04 -3.91 -13.25
CA ALA A 24 8.46 -2.70 -13.82
C ALA A 24 9.49 -1.88 -14.58
N TYR A 25 10.68 -1.69 -14.00
CA TYR A 25 11.77 -0.94 -14.61
C TYR A 25 12.39 -1.66 -15.81
N GLU A 26 12.58 -2.97 -15.72
CA GLU A 26 13.05 -3.78 -16.83
C GLU A 26 12.09 -3.71 -18.02
N THR A 27 10.80 -3.87 -17.76
CA THR A 27 9.76 -3.78 -18.80
C THR A 27 9.72 -2.39 -19.44
N SER A 28 9.85 -1.32 -18.65
CA SER A 28 9.88 0.05 -19.19
C SER A 28 11.12 0.32 -20.04
N ALA A 29 12.28 -0.26 -19.69
CA ALA A 29 13.47 -0.19 -20.53
C ALA A 29 13.28 -0.99 -21.82
N GLN A 30 12.65 -2.16 -21.79
CA GLN A 30 12.32 -2.92 -23.00
C GLN A 30 11.34 -2.16 -23.89
N LEU A 31 10.30 -1.56 -23.33
CA LEU A 31 9.35 -0.72 -24.07
C LEU A 31 10.01 0.53 -24.68
N ALA A 32 11.10 1.03 -24.10
CA ALA A 32 11.87 2.11 -24.72
C ALA A 32 12.53 1.69 -26.03
N VAL A 33 12.98 0.45 -26.14
CA VAL A 33 13.50 -0.10 -27.41
C VAL A 33 12.41 -0.21 -28.45
N GLU A 34 11.20 -0.65 -28.06
CA GLU A 34 10.08 -0.88 -28.99
C GLU A 34 9.38 0.41 -29.42
N LYS A 35 9.19 1.36 -28.48
CA LYS A 35 8.31 2.54 -28.63
C LYS A 35 9.04 3.87 -28.45
N GLY A 36 10.35 3.84 -28.25
CA GLY A 36 11.16 5.00 -27.93
C GLY A 36 11.13 5.33 -26.42
N GLN A 37 12.21 5.94 -25.95
CA GLN A 37 12.30 6.48 -24.60
C GLN A 37 11.39 7.71 -24.43
N TYR A 38 11.14 8.15 -23.17
CA TYR A 38 10.42 9.40 -22.96
C TYR A 38 11.23 10.60 -23.50
N PRO A 39 10.60 11.68 -24.04
CA PRO A 39 11.26 12.69 -24.86
C PRO A 39 12.46 13.40 -24.19
N ASN A 40 12.40 13.62 -22.90
CA ASN A 40 13.44 14.34 -22.15
C ASN A 40 14.39 13.40 -21.40
N PHE A 41 14.51 12.14 -21.82
CA PHE A 41 15.44 11.21 -21.18
C PHE A 41 16.89 11.66 -21.41
N ASP A 42 17.60 11.86 -20.30
CA ASP A 42 19.05 12.05 -20.26
C ASP A 42 19.62 11.19 -19.14
N TRP A 43 20.45 10.23 -19.46
CA TRP A 43 21.06 9.35 -18.48
C TRP A 43 21.88 10.11 -17.42
N LYS A 44 22.59 11.17 -17.81
CA LYS A 44 23.41 11.95 -16.89
C LYS A 44 22.56 12.62 -15.80
N GLY A 45 21.36 13.08 -16.15
CA GLY A 45 20.38 13.61 -15.21
C GLY A 45 19.68 12.49 -14.42
N TYR A 46 19.16 11.49 -15.13
CA TYR A 46 18.38 10.40 -14.56
C TYR A 46 19.16 9.59 -13.51
N SER A 47 20.43 9.28 -13.78
CA SER A 47 21.30 8.53 -12.86
C SER A 47 21.67 9.25 -11.56
N LYS A 48 21.35 10.55 -11.44
CA LYS A 48 21.57 11.29 -10.17
C LYS A 48 20.55 10.93 -9.10
N SER A 49 19.37 10.44 -9.49
CA SER A 49 18.33 10.03 -8.57
C SER A 49 18.85 8.98 -7.58
N LYS A 50 18.55 9.17 -6.28
CA LYS A 50 18.86 8.17 -5.24
C LYS A 50 18.14 6.85 -5.53
N PHE A 51 16.90 6.92 -6.03
CA PHE A 51 16.12 5.74 -6.39
C PHE A 51 16.80 4.93 -7.51
N VAL A 52 17.22 5.60 -8.60
CA VAL A 52 17.91 4.96 -9.72
C VAL A 52 19.23 4.33 -9.29
N LYS A 53 19.97 4.97 -8.39
CA LYS A 53 21.22 4.42 -7.83
C LYS A 53 21.01 3.13 -7.04
N ASN A 54 19.81 2.92 -6.49
CA ASN A 54 19.44 1.73 -5.74
C ASN A 54 18.89 0.59 -6.61
N LEU A 55 18.73 0.81 -7.93
CA LEU A 55 18.38 -0.26 -8.86
C LEU A 55 19.57 -1.26 -9.01
N PRO A 56 19.32 -2.52 -9.34
CA PRO A 56 20.38 -3.47 -9.71
C PRO A 56 21.29 -2.89 -10.79
N LYS A 57 22.60 -3.14 -10.69
CA LYS A 57 23.59 -2.60 -11.66
C LYS A 57 23.30 -3.02 -13.09
N SER A 58 22.88 -4.26 -13.30
CA SER A 58 22.47 -4.77 -14.62
C SER A 58 21.33 -3.94 -15.21
N LEU A 59 20.35 -3.57 -14.38
CA LEU A 59 19.21 -2.77 -14.79
C LEU A 59 19.61 -1.31 -15.06
N GLN A 60 20.51 -0.73 -14.25
CA GLN A 60 21.08 0.59 -14.54
C GLN A 60 21.81 0.64 -15.88
N GLU A 61 22.63 -0.37 -16.20
CA GLU A 61 23.33 -0.45 -17.49
C GLU A 61 22.36 -0.67 -18.67
N LYS A 62 21.30 -1.47 -18.46
CA LYS A 62 20.23 -1.63 -19.46
C LYS A 62 19.54 -0.30 -19.74
N ILE A 63 19.12 0.44 -18.71
CA ILE A 63 18.48 1.76 -18.87
C ILE A 63 19.43 2.77 -19.51
N LYS A 64 20.71 2.75 -19.14
CA LYS A 64 21.71 3.62 -19.76
C LYS A 64 21.86 3.37 -21.27
N LYS A 65 21.81 2.10 -21.68
CA LYS A 65 21.97 1.68 -23.08
C LYS A 65 20.68 1.91 -23.88
N ASP A 66 19.56 1.47 -23.36
CA ASP A 66 18.30 1.33 -24.10
C ASP A 66 17.33 2.51 -23.85
N GLY A 67 17.62 3.34 -22.86
CA GLY A 67 16.69 4.35 -22.36
C GLY A 67 15.62 3.75 -21.45
N ILE A 68 14.61 4.55 -21.10
CA ILE A 68 13.44 4.12 -20.36
C ILE A 68 12.19 4.79 -20.94
N ARG A 69 11.08 4.04 -21.05
CA ARG A 69 9.84 4.54 -21.65
C ARG A 69 9.12 5.56 -20.78
N ASN A 70 9.12 5.36 -19.47
CA ASN A 70 8.37 6.15 -18.51
C ASN A 70 9.32 6.89 -17.57
N CYS A 71 9.07 8.16 -17.33
CA CYS A 71 9.86 8.98 -16.40
C CYS A 71 9.75 8.47 -14.95
N THR A 72 8.53 8.13 -14.52
CA THR A 72 8.19 7.49 -13.25
C THR A 72 7.25 6.33 -13.53
N LEU A 73 7.25 5.32 -12.66
CA LEU A 73 6.54 4.06 -12.91
C LEU A 73 5.59 3.67 -11.78
N THR A 74 5.97 3.95 -10.54
CA THR A 74 5.32 3.36 -9.39
C THR A 74 4.83 4.41 -8.39
N THR A 75 3.60 4.24 -7.91
CA THR A 75 3.00 5.02 -6.84
C THR A 75 2.01 4.15 -6.07
N VAL A 76 1.76 4.47 -4.83
CA VAL A 76 0.67 3.86 -4.06
C VAL A 76 -0.39 4.93 -3.79
N ALA A 77 -1.40 4.96 -4.65
CA ALA A 77 -2.53 5.86 -4.53
C ALA A 77 -3.58 5.34 -3.53
N PRO A 78 -4.43 6.21 -2.94
CA PRO A 78 -5.57 5.78 -2.14
C PRO A 78 -6.65 5.20 -3.06
N THR A 79 -6.60 3.91 -3.32
CA THR A 79 -7.43 3.19 -4.30
C THR A 79 -8.79 2.75 -3.73
N GLY A 80 -9.56 3.64 -3.11
CA GLY A 80 -10.80 3.30 -2.41
C GLY A 80 -11.77 2.43 -3.22
N SER A 81 -12.25 2.90 -4.37
CA SER A 81 -13.18 2.14 -5.22
C SER A 81 -12.55 0.88 -5.79
N GLY A 82 -11.28 0.95 -6.22
CA GLY A 82 -10.54 -0.20 -6.74
C GLY A 82 -10.38 -1.30 -5.71
N ALA A 83 -10.07 -0.95 -4.47
CA ALA A 83 -9.95 -1.89 -3.37
C ALA A 83 -11.28 -2.59 -3.05
N ILE A 84 -12.40 -1.86 -3.07
CA ILE A 84 -13.74 -2.44 -2.88
C ILE A 84 -14.05 -3.48 -3.97
N VAL A 85 -13.78 -3.13 -5.22
CA VAL A 85 -14.00 -4.07 -6.35
C VAL A 85 -13.11 -5.30 -6.24
N ALA A 86 -11.85 -5.11 -5.87
CA ALA A 86 -10.90 -6.20 -5.67
C ALA A 86 -11.12 -6.97 -4.34
N ARG A 87 -11.99 -6.48 -3.45
CA ARG A 87 -12.30 -7.07 -2.13
C ARG A 87 -11.06 -7.15 -1.21
N VAL A 88 -10.19 -6.16 -1.29
CA VAL A 88 -8.97 -6.01 -0.47
C VAL A 88 -8.93 -4.65 0.21
N THR A 89 -7.88 -4.38 0.99
CA THR A 89 -7.62 -3.06 1.60
C THR A 89 -7.05 -2.08 0.57
N SER A 90 -7.22 -0.78 0.84
CA SER A 90 -6.62 0.28 0.02
C SER A 90 -5.12 0.41 0.29
N GLY A 91 -4.35 0.64 -0.77
CA GLY A 91 -2.93 0.93 -0.66
C GLY A 91 -2.15 -0.13 0.10
N VAL A 92 -1.34 0.30 1.06
CA VAL A 92 -0.52 -0.57 1.92
C VAL A 92 -1.09 -0.67 3.33
N GLU A 93 -2.37 -0.38 3.51
CA GLU A 93 -3.00 -0.29 4.81
C GLU A 93 -3.54 -1.64 5.28
N PRO A 94 -3.54 -1.91 6.60
CA PRO A 94 -4.23 -3.07 7.16
C PRO A 94 -5.74 -2.89 7.06
N ILE A 95 -6.50 -3.94 7.34
CA ILE A 95 -7.95 -3.81 7.47
C ILE A 95 -8.29 -2.81 8.58
N PHE A 96 -9.23 -1.91 8.30
CA PHE A 96 -9.66 -0.93 9.29
C PHE A 96 -10.43 -1.58 10.44
N ALA A 97 -11.37 -2.45 10.11
CA ALA A 97 -12.15 -3.23 11.06
C ALA A 97 -12.53 -4.59 10.45
N THR A 98 -12.70 -5.60 11.27
CA THR A 98 -13.15 -6.95 10.86
C THR A 98 -14.60 -6.97 10.41
N SER A 99 -15.42 -6.10 11.01
CA SER A 99 -16.82 -5.86 10.64
C SER A 99 -17.24 -4.44 10.99
N TYR A 100 -18.34 -4.00 10.40
CA TYR A 100 -18.97 -2.72 10.73
C TYR A 100 -20.49 -2.83 10.68
N LYS A 101 -21.18 -1.91 11.36
CA LYS A 101 -22.63 -1.78 11.31
C LYS A 101 -23.03 -0.87 10.17
N ARG A 102 -23.75 -1.41 9.19
CA ARG A 102 -24.35 -0.63 8.11
C ARG A 102 -25.79 -0.28 8.49
N ARG A 103 -26.06 1.02 8.60
CA ARG A 103 -27.41 1.53 8.85
C ARG A 103 -28.06 1.89 7.52
N VAL A 104 -29.13 1.20 7.18
CA VAL A 104 -29.94 1.44 5.98
C VAL A 104 -31.26 2.07 6.39
N LYS A 105 -31.61 3.17 5.75
CA LYS A 105 -32.91 3.81 5.94
C LYS A 105 -33.97 3.02 5.21
N GLU A 106 -34.98 2.54 5.92
CA GLU A 106 -36.18 1.91 5.36
C GLU A 106 -37.32 2.92 5.33
N ASN A 107 -38.09 2.93 4.24
CA ASN A 107 -39.26 3.76 4.11
C ASN A 107 -40.49 2.85 4.23
N ASP A 108 -41.01 2.69 5.42
CA ASP A 108 -42.15 1.83 5.74
C ASP A 108 -43.51 2.53 5.60
N GLY A 109 -43.54 3.75 5.04
CA GLY A 109 -44.75 4.52 4.85
C GLY A 109 -45.28 5.24 6.10
N TYR A 110 -44.78 4.90 7.29
CA TYR A 110 -45.21 5.46 8.57
C TYR A 110 -44.15 6.24 9.32
N GLY A 111 -42.91 6.31 8.82
CA GLY A 111 -41.83 7.03 9.45
C GLY A 111 -40.45 6.70 8.86
N LYS A 112 -39.41 7.27 9.48
CA LYS A 112 -38.01 6.96 9.15
C LYS A 112 -37.55 5.82 10.07
N SER A 113 -37.73 4.57 9.66
CA SER A 113 -37.10 3.45 10.32
C SER A 113 -35.69 3.20 9.76
N PHE A 114 -34.82 2.64 10.59
CA PHE A 114 -33.47 2.25 10.18
C PHE A 114 -33.27 0.78 10.56
N ARG A 115 -32.77 0.01 9.62
CA ARG A 115 -32.32 -1.35 9.88
C ARG A 115 -30.80 -1.38 9.92
N GLU A 116 -30.24 -2.03 10.93
CA GLU A 116 -28.79 -2.21 11.06
C GLU A 116 -28.42 -3.63 10.62
N TYR A 117 -27.38 -3.70 9.80
CA TYR A 117 -26.78 -4.95 9.34
C TYR A 117 -25.32 -4.99 9.80
N LYS A 118 -24.87 -6.11 10.34
CA LYS A 118 -23.45 -6.37 10.54
C LYS A 118 -22.87 -6.83 9.19
N VAL A 119 -21.85 -6.11 8.72
CA VAL A 119 -21.17 -6.39 7.45
C VAL A 119 -19.74 -6.74 7.78
N TYR A 120 -19.29 -7.91 7.38
CA TYR A 120 -17.92 -8.34 7.56
C TYR A 120 -17.02 -7.83 6.44
N HIS A 121 -15.73 -7.62 6.76
CA HIS A 121 -14.74 -7.38 5.73
C HIS A 121 -14.69 -8.62 4.80
N PRO A 122 -14.62 -8.45 3.47
CA PRO A 122 -14.72 -9.57 2.51
C PRO A 122 -13.75 -10.72 2.77
N ILE A 123 -12.51 -10.41 3.17
CA ILE A 123 -11.52 -11.43 3.52
C ILE A 123 -11.91 -12.19 4.79
N ILE A 124 -12.42 -11.49 5.80
CA ILE A 124 -12.90 -12.12 7.05
C ILE A 124 -14.07 -13.05 6.75
N GLU A 125 -15.04 -12.57 6.00
CA GLU A 125 -16.19 -13.38 5.57
C GLU A 125 -15.75 -14.63 4.79
N THR A 126 -14.82 -14.47 3.85
CA THR A 126 -14.38 -15.58 2.99
C THR A 126 -13.55 -16.63 3.74
N LEU A 127 -12.67 -16.22 4.64
CA LEU A 127 -11.74 -17.14 5.31
C LEU A 127 -12.28 -17.69 6.64
N PHE A 128 -13.11 -16.92 7.35
CA PHE A 128 -13.52 -17.25 8.71
C PHE A 128 -15.05 -17.28 8.90
N GLY A 129 -15.82 -16.75 7.96
CA GLY A 129 -17.28 -16.63 8.02
C GLY A 129 -17.78 -15.51 8.94
N THR A 130 -17.19 -15.38 10.12
CA THR A 130 -17.50 -14.35 11.12
C THR A 130 -16.21 -13.73 11.68
N ASP A 131 -16.36 -12.72 12.54
CA ASP A 131 -15.23 -12.10 13.26
C ASP A 131 -15.09 -12.64 14.71
N GLU A 132 -15.73 -13.75 15.01
CA GLU A 132 -15.60 -14.45 16.28
C GLU A 132 -14.39 -15.40 16.25
N ASN A 133 -13.58 -15.38 17.31
CA ASN A 133 -12.42 -16.27 17.46
C ASN A 133 -11.41 -16.19 16.31
N LEU A 134 -11.13 -14.97 15.84
CA LEU A 134 -10.13 -14.77 14.79
C LEU A 134 -8.73 -15.15 15.27
N PRO A 135 -7.88 -15.71 14.37
CA PRO A 135 -6.49 -16.00 14.69
C PRO A 135 -5.70 -14.74 15.08
N GLU A 136 -4.70 -14.89 15.93
CA GLU A 136 -3.87 -13.78 16.44
C GLU A 136 -3.19 -12.95 15.33
N HIS A 137 -2.93 -13.54 14.17
CA HIS A 137 -2.34 -12.82 13.05
C HIS A 137 -3.31 -11.87 12.32
N VAL A 138 -4.60 -11.91 12.62
CA VAL A 138 -5.60 -10.98 12.10
C VAL A 138 -5.60 -9.73 12.98
N VAL A 139 -4.97 -8.68 12.50
CA VAL A 139 -4.88 -7.38 13.17
C VAL A 139 -5.61 -6.31 12.35
N THR A 140 -6.08 -5.27 13.03
CA THR A 140 -6.73 -4.11 12.40
C THR A 140 -5.88 -2.87 12.55
N ALA A 141 -6.21 -1.82 11.80
CA ALA A 141 -5.53 -0.53 11.89
C ALA A 141 -5.49 0.06 13.31
N HIS A 142 -6.44 -0.30 14.16
CA HIS A 142 -6.51 0.15 15.56
C HIS A 142 -5.63 -0.64 16.53
N ASN A 143 -5.19 -1.84 16.14
CA ASN A 143 -4.39 -2.72 16.98
C ASN A 143 -2.89 -2.63 16.68
N ILE A 144 -2.50 -1.99 15.57
CA ILE A 144 -1.12 -1.91 15.12
C ILE A 144 -0.44 -0.69 15.74
N ASP A 145 0.79 -0.88 16.22
CA ASP A 145 1.65 0.21 16.67
C ASP A 145 1.86 1.22 15.53
N PRO A 146 1.56 2.52 15.73
CA PRO A 146 1.78 3.56 14.73
C PRO A 146 3.21 3.60 14.17
N TYR A 147 4.21 3.37 14.98
CA TYR A 147 5.62 3.34 14.54
C TYR A 147 5.89 2.14 13.63
N PHE A 148 5.28 0.98 13.92
CA PHE A 148 5.39 -0.16 13.01
C PHE A 148 4.70 0.12 11.68
N ARG A 149 3.58 0.85 11.70
CA ARG A 149 2.88 1.28 10.48
C ARG A 149 3.79 2.16 9.60
N VAL A 150 4.52 3.10 10.19
CA VAL A 150 5.51 3.93 9.48
C VAL A 150 6.69 3.08 8.99
N LYS A 151 7.20 2.16 9.80
CA LYS A 151 8.27 1.21 9.41
C LYS A 151 7.87 0.39 8.18
N MET A 152 6.64 -0.12 8.14
CA MET A 152 6.08 -0.83 6.98
C MET A 152 6.06 0.06 5.73
N GLN A 153 5.55 1.27 5.85
CA GLN A 153 5.54 2.23 4.75
C GLN A 153 6.95 2.55 4.26
N GLY A 154 7.90 2.80 5.16
CA GLY A 154 9.29 3.07 4.83
C GLY A 154 9.97 1.89 4.10
N SER A 155 9.61 0.65 4.47
CA SER A 155 10.09 -0.55 3.76
C SER A 155 9.58 -0.59 2.31
N ILE A 156 8.33 -0.25 2.08
CA ILE A 156 7.73 -0.21 0.73
C ILE A 156 8.28 0.97 -0.08
N GLN A 157 8.47 2.14 0.55
CA GLN A 157 8.96 3.36 -0.13
C GLN A 157 10.32 3.17 -0.82
N LYS A 158 11.15 2.26 -0.35
CA LYS A 158 12.43 1.92 -1.02
C LYS A 158 12.24 1.46 -2.47
N TYR A 159 11.07 0.96 -2.81
CA TYR A 159 10.72 0.34 -4.09
C TYR A 159 9.73 1.16 -4.93
N ILE A 160 9.28 2.31 -4.41
CA ILE A 160 8.32 3.21 -5.05
C ILE A 160 9.04 4.51 -5.42
N ASP A 161 9.03 4.88 -6.69
CA ASP A 161 9.73 6.07 -7.21
C ASP A 161 8.95 7.37 -7.01
N SER A 162 7.66 7.28 -6.74
CA SER A 162 6.79 8.41 -6.44
C SER A 162 6.32 8.35 -4.97
N SER A 163 5.09 8.74 -4.69
CA SER A 163 4.56 8.83 -3.32
C SER A 163 3.73 7.62 -2.93
N ILE A 164 3.69 7.35 -1.63
CA ILE A 164 2.78 6.40 -1.00
C ILE A 164 1.75 7.19 -0.20
N SER A 165 0.45 6.95 -0.47
CA SER A 165 -0.61 7.40 0.42
C SER A 165 -0.64 6.54 1.67
N SER A 166 -0.77 7.15 2.82
CA SER A 166 -0.77 6.43 4.09
C SER A 166 -1.65 7.10 5.12
N THR A 167 -2.40 6.27 5.84
CA THR A 167 -3.18 6.67 7.01
C THR A 167 -2.57 6.04 8.25
N VAL A 168 -2.38 6.82 9.28
CA VAL A 168 -2.02 6.34 10.61
C VAL A 168 -3.20 6.56 11.54
N ASN A 169 -3.74 5.48 12.10
CA ASN A 169 -4.86 5.54 13.03
C ASN A 169 -4.30 5.66 14.44
N LEU A 170 -4.72 6.70 15.15
CA LEU A 170 -4.24 7.03 16.49
C LEU A 170 -5.40 6.99 17.47
N ALA A 171 -5.09 6.70 18.74
CA ALA A 171 -6.06 6.78 19.81
C ALA A 171 -6.45 8.25 20.08
N GLU A 172 -7.67 8.49 20.58
CA GLU A 172 -8.20 9.83 20.85
C GLU A 172 -7.32 10.63 21.84
N ASN A 173 -6.69 9.94 22.77
CA ASN A 173 -5.86 10.52 23.84
C ASN A 173 -4.37 10.62 23.47
N ILE A 174 -4.00 10.49 22.19
CA ILE A 174 -2.61 10.59 21.76
C ILE A 174 -2.06 12.00 22.01
N THR A 175 -0.79 12.11 22.39
CA THR A 175 -0.16 13.41 22.65
C THR A 175 0.38 14.04 21.37
N VAL A 176 0.55 15.37 21.38
CA VAL A 176 1.12 16.13 20.26
C VAL A 176 2.58 15.69 20.00
N GLU A 177 3.32 15.39 21.05
CA GLU A 177 4.70 14.89 20.98
C GLU A 177 4.76 13.57 20.23
N THR A 178 3.85 12.63 20.51
CA THR A 178 3.79 11.35 19.80
C THR A 178 3.47 11.55 18.32
N ILE A 179 2.58 12.48 17.99
CA ILE A 179 2.27 12.82 16.60
C ILE A 179 3.52 13.37 15.90
N ALA A 180 4.25 14.28 16.56
CA ALA A 180 5.49 14.84 16.02
C ALA A 180 6.54 13.76 15.77
N ASP A 181 6.72 12.83 16.70
CA ASP A 181 7.66 11.71 16.57
C ASP A 181 7.29 10.78 15.40
N ILE A 182 6.00 10.50 15.20
CA ILE A 182 5.51 9.71 14.06
C ILE A 182 5.85 10.39 12.72
N TYR A 183 5.76 11.73 12.65
CA TYR A 183 6.13 12.47 11.43
C TYR A 183 7.64 12.54 11.18
N LEU A 184 8.46 12.37 12.22
CA LEU A 184 9.92 12.43 12.14
C LEU A 184 10.57 11.06 11.98
N SER A 185 9.83 9.97 12.19
CA SER A 185 10.32 8.59 12.07
C SER A 185 10.28 8.09 10.63
#